data_92c9d9c08c61d84ee79b38bdbf050911
#
_entry.id   92c9d9c08c61d84ee79b38bdbf050911
#
_cell.length_a   1.000
_cell.length_b   1.000
_cell.length_c   1.000
_cell.angle_alpha   90.00
_cell.angle_beta   90.00
_cell.angle_gamma   90.00
#
_symmetry.space_group_name_H-M   'P 1'
#
loop_
_entity.id
_entity.type
_entity.pdbx_description
1 polymer ?
#
loop_
_entity_poly.entity_id
_entity_poly.type
_entity_poly.pdbx_seq_one_letter_code
_entity_poly.pdbx_strand_id
1 'polypeptide(L)'
;MKQNYYLQGNYAPVKQIVSETNLNVIGEIPNELSGIYMRNGPNPMGSPNSKKYHWFTGEGMLHGVRIDSGKALWYRNRIVSNEASNSSQPNTHVISNGDKIYATVEAGGAPVEINRELESLPTTPFDGTLNSAFSAHTKLDAQTGELHAMCYEFPRGSYQVHHVIVGKNGNIQAAHPIDLPSKTMLHDCAITENYMLILDLSVTFSLSKLATGYFPFAWDKKHVTRIGVVDRRHRSETIKWFEINPCYFFHTVNAHEDESGNIVLDAMRYERLFDTDPNGPLTESSPFLTRWTLNLENGSSSEKRLDDIPSEFPRIHPLLDGQFNRYTYTLGVGPLPHPDFGRLIKYDLVHNSSEVHEFGAGIHGAEPIFIPSQNAKSEDDGYLMTYVYDQSIDKSDLQIFHAHDISTGPIAQIRLPQRVPFGFHGNWFAT
;
A
#
# COMPACT_ATOMS: atom_id res chain seq x y z
N MET A 1 12.51 -25.47 17.57
CA MET A 1 12.56 -24.79 16.25
C MET A 1 12.07 -23.39 16.47
N LYS A 2 12.78 -22.35 15.98
CA LYS A 2 12.24 -20.98 16.02
C LYS A 2 10.95 -20.93 15.22
N GLN A 3 9.88 -20.50 15.86
CA GLN A 3 8.59 -20.26 15.19
C GLN A 3 8.73 -19.05 14.26
N ASN A 4 8.10 -19.09 13.10
CA ASN A 4 8.11 -17.98 12.15
C ASN A 4 7.48 -16.74 12.80
N TYR A 5 8.17 -15.62 12.74
CA TYR A 5 7.72 -14.36 13.33
C TYR A 5 6.37 -13.91 12.75
N TYR A 6 6.19 -14.05 11.43
CA TYR A 6 4.98 -13.65 10.73
C TYR A 6 3.77 -14.59 10.94
N LEU A 7 3.86 -15.49 11.92
CA LEU A 7 2.76 -16.35 12.41
C LEU A 7 2.51 -16.18 13.92
N GLN A 8 3.06 -15.10 14.53
CA GLN A 8 2.98 -14.84 15.97
C GLN A 8 2.41 -13.45 16.26
N GLY A 9 1.94 -13.24 17.49
CA GLY A 9 1.39 -11.96 17.92
C GLY A 9 0.33 -11.44 16.97
N ASN A 10 0.38 -10.17 16.62
CA ASN A 10 -0.59 -9.59 15.69
C ASN A 10 -0.36 -9.95 14.21
N TYR A 11 0.70 -10.69 13.85
CA TYR A 11 0.85 -11.30 12.53
C TYR A 11 0.08 -12.63 12.39
N ALA A 12 -0.27 -13.27 13.52
CA ALA A 12 -1.00 -14.54 13.49
C ALA A 12 -2.41 -14.35 12.87
N PRO A 13 -2.92 -15.33 12.09
CA PRO A 13 -4.24 -15.21 11.48
C PRO A 13 -5.35 -15.20 12.53
N VAL A 14 -6.47 -14.56 12.23
CA VAL A 14 -7.72 -14.72 12.97
C VAL A 14 -8.56 -15.82 12.32
N LYS A 15 -9.27 -16.59 13.16
CA LYS A 15 -10.04 -17.77 12.71
C LYS A 15 -11.53 -17.49 12.61
N GLN A 16 -12.00 -16.47 13.33
CA GLN A 16 -13.43 -16.18 13.42
C GLN A 16 -13.87 -15.19 12.36
N ILE A 17 -14.94 -15.52 11.68
CA ILE A 17 -15.68 -14.57 10.83
C ILE A 17 -16.71 -13.90 11.71
N VAL A 18 -16.60 -12.60 11.83
CA VAL A 18 -17.39 -11.78 12.75
C VAL A 18 -18.27 -10.80 11.97
N SER A 19 -19.44 -10.53 12.50
CA SER A 19 -20.29 -9.40 12.19
C SER A 19 -20.84 -8.87 13.51
N GLU A 20 -20.45 -7.65 13.88
CA GLU A 20 -20.83 -7.01 15.14
C GLU A 20 -21.44 -5.64 14.86
N THR A 21 -22.62 -5.39 15.42
CA THR A 21 -23.35 -4.12 15.24
C THR A 21 -23.37 -3.26 16.49
N ASN A 22 -23.03 -3.83 17.64
CA ASN A 22 -23.01 -3.12 18.91
C ASN A 22 -21.59 -2.71 19.25
N LEU A 23 -21.07 -1.67 18.57
CA LEU A 23 -19.71 -1.18 18.73
C LEU A 23 -19.67 -0.09 19.81
N ASN A 24 -18.78 -0.26 20.78
CA ASN A 24 -18.51 0.78 21.77
C ASN A 24 -17.60 1.85 21.16
N VAL A 25 -18.00 3.12 21.27
CA VAL A 25 -17.25 4.27 20.78
C VAL A 25 -16.82 5.14 21.96
N ILE A 26 -15.55 5.49 22.02
CA ILE A 26 -14.97 6.46 22.94
C ILE A 26 -14.66 7.71 22.13
N GLY A 27 -15.04 8.88 22.64
CA GLY A 27 -14.93 10.13 21.89
C GLY A 27 -16.10 10.35 20.93
N GLU A 28 -15.91 11.14 19.90
CA GLU A 28 -16.97 11.57 18.99
C GLU A 28 -16.56 11.39 17.52
N ILE A 29 -17.32 10.57 16.79
CA ILE A 29 -17.07 10.38 15.35
C ILE A 29 -17.63 11.60 14.61
N PRO A 30 -16.85 12.25 13.73
CA PRO A 30 -17.36 13.39 12.95
C PRO A 30 -18.61 13.04 12.13
N ASN A 31 -19.64 13.90 12.22
CA ASN A 31 -20.93 13.67 11.57
C ASN A 31 -20.85 13.63 10.03
N GLU A 32 -19.85 14.24 9.43
CA GLU A 32 -19.65 14.22 7.98
C GLU A 32 -19.08 12.90 7.46
N LEU A 33 -18.60 12.03 8.34
CA LEU A 33 -18.10 10.72 7.95
C LEU A 33 -19.25 9.75 7.73
N SER A 34 -19.53 9.47 6.45
CA SER A 34 -20.48 8.45 6.00
C SER A 34 -19.83 7.59 4.92
N GLY A 35 -19.59 6.31 5.23
CA GLY A 35 -18.84 5.42 4.35
C GLY A 35 -18.38 4.16 5.05
N ILE A 36 -17.40 3.48 4.45
CA ILE A 36 -16.80 2.27 4.98
C ILE A 36 -15.27 2.41 4.93
N TYR A 37 -14.62 2.20 6.05
CA TYR A 37 -13.19 1.92 6.10
C TYR A 37 -12.98 0.44 5.88
N MET A 38 -12.23 0.06 4.85
CA MET A 38 -11.86 -1.32 4.57
C MET A 38 -10.34 -1.45 4.49
N ARG A 39 -9.80 -2.56 5.03
CA ARG A 39 -8.39 -2.93 4.87
C ARG A 39 -8.28 -4.40 4.49
N ASN A 40 -7.35 -4.72 3.60
CA ASN A 40 -6.98 -6.08 3.21
C ASN A 40 -5.66 -6.51 3.87
N GLY A 41 -5.47 -7.79 4.00
CA GLY A 41 -4.22 -8.34 4.52
C GLY A 41 -4.21 -9.87 4.45
N PRO A 42 -3.02 -10.49 4.55
CA PRO A 42 -2.88 -11.93 4.55
C PRO A 42 -3.45 -12.53 5.84
N ASN A 43 -4.27 -13.55 5.69
CA ASN A 43 -4.80 -14.32 6.80
C ASN A 43 -4.76 -15.80 6.42
N PRO A 44 -3.59 -16.48 6.55
CA PRO A 44 -3.46 -17.85 6.10
C PRO A 44 -4.47 -18.76 6.78
N MET A 45 -5.28 -19.43 5.96
CA MET A 45 -6.24 -20.42 6.40
C MET A 45 -5.57 -21.80 6.44
N GLY A 46 -5.70 -22.52 7.54
CA GLY A 46 -5.05 -23.82 7.70
C GLY A 46 -3.71 -23.76 8.43
N SER A 47 -2.74 -24.57 8.05
CA SER A 47 -1.45 -24.72 8.72
C SER A 47 -0.29 -24.45 7.74
N PRO A 48 0.11 -23.21 7.54
CA PRO A 48 1.21 -22.91 6.64
C PRO A 48 2.53 -23.52 7.14
N ASN A 49 3.42 -23.87 6.22
CA ASN A 49 4.74 -24.35 6.56
C ASN A 49 5.53 -23.22 7.26
N SER A 50 5.67 -23.29 8.57
CA SER A 50 6.29 -22.24 9.38
C SER A 50 7.72 -21.89 9.00
N LYS A 51 8.48 -22.77 8.34
CA LYS A 51 9.85 -22.48 7.89
C LYS A 51 9.91 -21.66 6.60
N LYS A 52 8.85 -21.71 5.79
CA LYS A 52 8.81 -21.15 4.44
C LYS A 52 7.74 -20.10 4.26
N TYR A 53 6.87 -19.92 5.26
CA TYR A 53 5.82 -18.90 5.20
C TYR A 53 6.44 -17.51 5.08
N HIS A 54 5.97 -16.77 4.11
CA HIS A 54 6.30 -15.36 3.89
C HIS A 54 5.08 -14.50 4.18
N TRP A 55 5.25 -13.35 4.81
CA TRP A 55 4.14 -12.47 5.19
C TRP A 55 3.25 -12.06 4.01
N PHE A 56 3.81 -11.96 2.81
CA PHE A 56 3.05 -11.60 1.60
C PHE A 56 2.16 -12.73 1.07
N THR A 57 2.28 -13.93 1.62
CA THR A 57 1.51 -15.08 1.18
C THR A 57 0.38 -15.39 2.18
N GLY A 58 -0.70 -15.92 1.69
CA GLY A 58 -1.88 -16.22 2.49
C GLY A 58 -3.13 -15.69 1.80
N GLU A 59 -4.27 -16.22 2.23
CA GLU A 59 -5.56 -15.79 1.72
C GLU A 59 -5.87 -14.37 2.19
N GLY A 60 -6.49 -13.56 1.33
CA GLY A 60 -6.92 -12.21 1.67
C GLY A 60 -8.08 -12.22 2.67
N MET A 61 -7.96 -11.40 3.70
CA MET A 61 -9.07 -11.12 4.61
C MET A 61 -9.33 -9.62 4.71
N LEU A 62 -10.53 -9.23 4.38
CA LEU A 62 -11.03 -7.88 4.55
C LEU A 62 -11.49 -7.67 5.99
N HIS A 63 -11.16 -6.52 6.54
CA HIS A 63 -11.69 -5.99 7.78
C HIS A 63 -12.32 -4.64 7.48
N GLY A 64 -13.57 -4.43 7.87
CA GLY A 64 -14.25 -3.17 7.59
C GLY A 64 -15.12 -2.67 8.73
N VAL A 65 -15.20 -1.34 8.83
CA VAL A 65 -16.09 -0.64 9.75
C VAL A 65 -16.98 0.32 8.94
N ARG A 66 -18.29 0.15 9.06
CA ARG A 66 -19.27 1.07 8.48
C ARG A 66 -19.54 2.19 9.46
N ILE A 67 -19.40 3.41 8.98
CA ILE A 67 -19.74 4.64 9.71
C ILE A 67 -20.82 5.37 8.91
N ASP A 68 -21.78 5.94 9.61
CA ASP A 68 -22.80 6.80 9.00
C ASP A 68 -23.23 7.90 9.98
N SER A 69 -23.11 9.14 9.54
CA SER A 69 -23.55 10.33 10.29
C SER A 69 -23.07 10.31 11.76
N GLY A 70 -21.77 10.10 11.96
CA GLY A 70 -21.15 10.06 13.29
C GLY A 70 -21.41 8.79 14.11
N LYS A 71 -21.93 7.72 13.52
CA LYS A 71 -22.23 6.45 14.20
C LYS A 71 -21.49 5.28 13.58
N ALA A 72 -20.83 4.46 14.39
CA ALA A 72 -20.30 3.18 13.97
C ALA A 72 -21.45 2.16 13.89
N LEU A 73 -21.79 1.70 12.68
CA LEU A 73 -22.93 0.84 12.47
C LEU A 73 -22.60 -0.64 12.62
N TRP A 74 -21.44 -1.06 12.10
CA TRP A 74 -20.97 -2.42 12.22
C TRP A 74 -19.47 -2.55 11.96
N TYR A 75 -18.88 -3.62 12.49
CA TYR A 75 -17.60 -4.20 12.11
C TYR A 75 -17.82 -5.56 11.48
N ARG A 76 -17.09 -5.86 10.40
CA ARG A 76 -17.08 -7.18 9.78
C ARG A 76 -15.68 -7.54 9.30
N ASN A 77 -15.41 -8.86 9.28
CA ASN A 77 -14.30 -9.40 8.50
C ASN A 77 -14.81 -10.49 7.56
N ARG A 78 -14.23 -10.58 6.37
CA ARG A 78 -14.58 -11.57 5.34
C ARG A 78 -13.33 -12.04 4.61
N ILE A 79 -13.28 -13.33 4.28
CA ILE A 79 -12.26 -13.86 3.39
C ILE A 79 -12.59 -13.42 1.98
N VAL A 80 -11.58 -12.96 1.25
CA VAL A 80 -11.72 -12.70 -0.18
C VAL A 80 -11.76 -14.06 -0.89
N SER A 81 -12.86 -14.39 -1.53
CA SER A 81 -13.01 -15.64 -2.26
C SER A 81 -13.07 -15.38 -3.75
N ASN A 82 -12.33 -16.17 -4.52
CA ASN A 82 -12.42 -16.19 -5.97
C ASN A 82 -12.70 -17.64 -6.42
N GLU A 83 -13.96 -17.98 -6.61
CA GLU A 83 -14.36 -19.31 -7.05
C GLU A 83 -13.84 -19.67 -8.44
N ALA A 84 -13.46 -18.68 -9.24
CA ALA A 84 -13.02 -18.87 -10.63
C ALA A 84 -11.52 -19.13 -10.77
N SER A 85 -10.71 -18.97 -9.73
CA SER A 85 -9.26 -19.04 -9.84
C SER A 85 -8.64 -19.95 -8.75
N ASN A 86 -7.80 -20.88 -9.19
CA ASN A 86 -6.88 -21.63 -8.34
C ASN A 86 -5.63 -20.78 -7.97
N SER A 87 -5.66 -19.45 -8.21
CA SER A 87 -4.58 -18.51 -7.89
C SER A 87 -4.70 -17.99 -6.47
N SER A 88 -3.64 -17.36 -5.97
CA SER A 88 -3.61 -16.66 -4.69
C SER A 88 -4.77 -15.68 -4.60
N GLN A 89 -5.54 -15.75 -3.53
CA GLN A 89 -6.66 -14.85 -3.30
C GLN A 89 -6.12 -13.44 -3.00
N PRO A 90 -6.73 -12.39 -3.56
CA PRO A 90 -6.27 -11.02 -3.37
C PRO A 90 -6.17 -10.64 -1.89
N ASN A 91 -4.96 -10.30 -1.44
CA ASN A 91 -4.66 -10.08 -0.02
C ASN A 91 -3.97 -8.74 0.26
N THR A 92 -3.81 -7.88 -0.75
CA THR A 92 -2.90 -6.73 -0.60
C THR A 92 -3.63 -5.42 -0.39
N HIS A 93 -4.53 -5.03 -1.28
CA HIS A 93 -5.18 -3.71 -1.21
C HIS A 93 -6.68 -3.82 -1.47
N VAL A 94 -7.40 -2.74 -1.17
CA VAL A 94 -8.76 -2.46 -1.64
C VAL A 94 -8.76 -1.11 -2.35
N ILE A 95 -9.22 -1.10 -3.60
CA ILE A 95 -9.25 0.09 -4.44
C ILE A 95 -10.66 0.32 -4.98
N SER A 96 -10.96 1.53 -5.41
CA SER A 96 -12.20 1.81 -6.14
C SER A 96 -11.90 2.31 -7.55
N ASN A 97 -12.81 1.98 -8.45
CA ASN A 97 -12.91 2.63 -9.75
C ASN A 97 -14.40 2.88 -10.04
N GLY A 98 -14.81 4.13 -10.08
CA GLY A 98 -16.22 4.51 -10.06
C GLY A 98 -16.90 3.98 -8.78
N ASP A 99 -18.04 3.32 -8.95
CA ASP A 99 -18.82 2.76 -7.83
C ASP A 99 -18.37 1.34 -7.41
N LYS A 100 -17.46 0.73 -8.17
CA LYS A 100 -16.96 -0.61 -7.90
C LYS A 100 -15.76 -0.59 -6.96
N ILE A 101 -15.73 -1.57 -6.06
CA ILE A 101 -14.62 -1.79 -5.11
C ILE A 101 -13.96 -3.12 -5.48
N TYR A 102 -12.64 -3.16 -5.49
CA TYR A 102 -11.86 -4.34 -5.81
C TYR A 102 -10.85 -4.67 -4.72
N ALA A 103 -10.81 -5.93 -4.30
CA ALA A 103 -9.65 -6.48 -3.61
C ALA A 103 -8.59 -6.86 -4.65
N THR A 104 -7.35 -6.46 -4.42
CA THR A 104 -6.23 -6.64 -5.36
C THR A 104 -5.07 -7.39 -4.72
N VAL A 105 -4.22 -7.95 -5.57
CA VAL A 105 -2.96 -8.61 -5.20
C VAL A 105 -1.91 -8.27 -6.24
N GLU A 106 -0.65 -8.26 -5.82
CA GLU A 106 0.50 -8.08 -6.69
C GLU A 106 0.80 -9.34 -7.51
N ALA A 107 1.35 -9.18 -8.70
CA ALA A 107 2.04 -10.20 -9.48
C ALA A 107 1.18 -11.42 -9.88
N GLY A 108 0.07 -11.22 -10.55
CA GLY A 108 -0.58 -12.29 -11.32
C GLY A 108 -1.96 -12.74 -10.85
N GLY A 109 -2.51 -12.12 -9.82
CA GLY A 109 -3.90 -12.33 -9.44
C GLY A 109 -4.85 -11.37 -10.17
N ALA A 110 -6.01 -11.85 -10.60
CA ALA A 110 -7.08 -10.96 -11.02
C ALA A 110 -7.71 -10.29 -9.78
N PRO A 111 -8.07 -9.01 -9.84
CA PRO A 111 -8.84 -8.36 -8.80
C PRO A 111 -10.18 -9.07 -8.58
N VAL A 112 -10.69 -9.01 -7.36
CA VAL A 112 -12.01 -9.52 -7.00
C VAL A 112 -12.90 -8.35 -6.62
N GLU A 113 -14.05 -8.21 -7.28
CA GLU A 113 -15.03 -7.19 -6.94
C GLU A 113 -15.67 -7.49 -5.59
N ILE A 114 -15.78 -6.46 -4.75
CA ILE A 114 -16.26 -6.54 -3.37
C ILE A 114 -17.46 -5.59 -3.20
N ASN A 115 -18.52 -6.07 -2.59
CA ASN A 115 -19.65 -5.19 -2.24
C ASN A 115 -19.38 -4.43 -0.92
N ARG A 116 -20.30 -3.51 -0.59
CA ARG A 116 -20.21 -2.70 0.64
C ARG A 116 -20.51 -3.48 1.93
N GLU A 117 -20.80 -4.78 1.83
CA GLU A 117 -20.95 -5.71 2.95
C GLU A 117 -19.69 -6.63 3.11
N LEU A 118 -18.60 -6.31 2.38
CA LEU A 118 -17.33 -7.05 2.29
C LEU A 118 -17.44 -8.41 1.61
N GLU A 119 -18.49 -8.67 0.87
CA GLU A 119 -18.67 -9.96 0.17
C GLU A 119 -18.05 -9.90 -1.23
N SER A 120 -17.37 -10.98 -1.60
CA SER A 120 -16.84 -11.15 -2.95
C SER A 120 -17.96 -11.39 -3.94
N LEU A 121 -17.95 -10.68 -5.06
CA LEU A 121 -18.96 -10.81 -6.11
C LEU A 121 -18.45 -11.70 -7.26
N PRO A 122 -19.32 -12.53 -7.85
CA PRO A 122 -18.95 -13.40 -8.98
C PRO A 122 -18.92 -12.63 -10.30
N THR A 123 -18.16 -11.53 -10.33
CA THR A 123 -18.07 -10.65 -11.49
C THR A 123 -16.72 -10.80 -12.19
N THR A 124 -16.66 -10.37 -13.44
CA THR A 124 -15.40 -10.29 -14.17
C THR A 124 -14.80 -8.91 -13.96
N PRO A 125 -13.57 -8.80 -13.42
CA PRO A 125 -12.98 -7.51 -13.11
C PRO A 125 -12.85 -6.66 -14.37
N PHE A 126 -13.08 -5.35 -14.21
CA PHE A 126 -13.03 -4.37 -15.29
C PHE A 126 -13.90 -4.77 -16.50
N ASP A 127 -15.08 -5.35 -16.23
CA ASP A 127 -16.05 -5.82 -17.24
C ASP A 127 -15.44 -6.75 -18.31
N GLY A 128 -14.41 -7.54 -17.93
CA GLY A 128 -13.74 -8.51 -18.80
C GLY A 128 -12.75 -7.90 -19.78
N THR A 129 -12.39 -6.65 -19.63
CA THR A 129 -11.41 -5.98 -20.50
C THR A 129 -9.96 -6.21 -20.05
N LEU A 130 -9.73 -6.74 -18.84
CA LEU A 130 -8.40 -7.08 -18.33
C LEU A 130 -7.90 -8.40 -18.94
N ASN A 131 -6.81 -8.33 -19.71
CA ASN A 131 -6.19 -9.50 -20.37
C ASN A 131 -4.85 -9.92 -19.74
N SER A 132 -4.46 -9.30 -18.63
CA SER A 132 -3.18 -9.54 -17.96
C SER A 132 -3.36 -9.61 -16.44
N ALA A 133 -2.27 -9.82 -15.71
CA ALA A 133 -2.25 -9.55 -14.28
C ALA A 133 -2.58 -8.08 -13.98
N PHE A 134 -2.96 -7.82 -12.73
CA PHE A 134 -3.17 -6.46 -12.24
C PHE A 134 -2.22 -6.17 -11.06
N SER A 135 -2.07 -4.90 -10.71
CA SER A 135 -1.26 -4.46 -9.58
C SER A 135 -2.11 -4.22 -8.34
N ALA A 136 -1.50 -4.31 -7.18
CA ALA A 136 -2.11 -3.87 -5.93
C ALA A 136 -2.00 -2.35 -5.72
N HIS A 137 -1.02 -1.71 -6.36
CA HIS A 137 -0.76 -0.28 -6.24
C HIS A 137 -1.16 0.45 -7.52
N THR A 138 -2.22 1.23 -7.43
CA THR A 138 -2.70 2.10 -8.50
C THR A 138 -2.53 3.56 -8.11
N LYS A 139 -2.34 4.42 -9.09
CA LYS A 139 -2.28 5.87 -8.92
C LYS A 139 -3.46 6.51 -9.63
N LEU A 140 -4.20 7.37 -8.92
CA LEU A 140 -5.38 8.05 -9.46
C LEU A 140 -4.97 9.39 -10.08
N ASP A 141 -5.17 9.54 -11.37
CA ASP A 141 -5.20 10.87 -11.98
C ASP A 141 -6.56 11.54 -11.66
N ALA A 142 -6.57 12.44 -10.69
CA ALA A 142 -7.78 13.12 -10.26
C ALA A 142 -8.40 14.02 -11.34
N GLN A 143 -7.62 14.45 -12.35
CA GLN A 143 -8.12 15.30 -13.44
C GLN A 143 -8.91 14.50 -14.47
N THR A 144 -8.46 13.28 -14.79
CA THR A 144 -9.09 12.42 -15.78
C THR A 144 -9.98 11.35 -15.16
N GLY A 145 -9.75 11.01 -13.90
CA GLY A 145 -10.38 9.89 -13.21
C GLY A 145 -9.83 8.53 -13.64
N GLU A 146 -8.69 8.50 -14.33
CA GLU A 146 -8.00 7.28 -14.73
C GLU A 146 -7.17 6.72 -13.60
N LEU A 147 -7.14 5.37 -13.48
CA LEU A 147 -6.17 4.68 -12.64
C LEU A 147 -5.00 4.18 -13.49
N HIS A 148 -3.81 4.45 -13.04
CA HIS A 148 -2.57 3.98 -13.63
C HIS A 148 -1.95 2.90 -12.75
N ALA A 149 -1.50 1.80 -13.37
CA ALA A 149 -0.89 0.68 -12.67
C ALA A 149 0.29 0.11 -13.45
N MET A 150 1.36 -0.30 -12.76
CA MET A 150 2.43 -1.09 -13.35
C MET A 150 2.18 -2.56 -13.01
N CYS A 151 1.88 -3.35 -14.03
CA CYS A 151 1.42 -4.72 -13.88
C CYS A 151 2.45 -5.72 -14.42
N TYR A 152 2.68 -6.80 -13.69
CA TYR A 152 3.55 -7.90 -14.10
C TYR A 152 3.00 -9.23 -13.62
N GLU A 153 3.42 -10.32 -14.24
CA GLU A 153 2.98 -11.67 -13.90
C GLU A 153 4.07 -12.48 -13.23
N PHE A 154 3.66 -13.25 -12.24
CA PHE A 154 4.53 -14.21 -11.57
C PHE A 154 3.77 -15.54 -11.35
N PRO A 155 4.41 -16.71 -11.51
CA PRO A 155 5.79 -17.04 -11.94
C PRO A 155 5.98 -17.08 -13.46
N ARG A 156 4.91 -16.97 -14.25
CA ARG A 156 4.94 -17.14 -15.71
C ARG A 156 5.46 -15.92 -16.45
N GLY A 157 5.63 -14.80 -15.74
CA GLY A 157 5.98 -13.52 -16.34
C GLY A 157 7.15 -13.59 -17.32
N SER A 158 7.01 -12.89 -18.43
CA SER A 158 8.10 -12.48 -19.29
C SER A 158 8.98 -11.46 -18.55
N TYR A 159 10.02 -10.95 -19.20
CA TYR A 159 10.70 -9.71 -18.75
C TYR A 159 9.86 -8.47 -19.12
N GLN A 160 8.67 -8.66 -19.64
CA GLN A 160 7.76 -7.61 -20.03
C GLN A 160 6.78 -7.31 -18.89
N VAL A 161 6.61 -6.03 -18.61
CA VAL A 161 5.61 -5.49 -17.70
C VAL A 161 4.66 -4.60 -18.49
N HIS A 162 3.53 -4.23 -17.91
CA HIS A 162 2.53 -3.44 -18.61
C HIS A 162 2.16 -2.21 -17.80
N HIS A 163 2.24 -1.04 -18.40
CA HIS A 163 1.54 0.13 -17.90
C HIS A 163 0.06 0.02 -18.31
N VAL A 164 -0.78 -0.29 -17.34
CA VAL A 164 -2.22 -0.44 -17.52
C VAL A 164 -2.93 0.84 -17.14
N ILE A 165 -3.84 1.29 -17.98
CA ILE A 165 -4.69 2.46 -17.76
C ILE A 165 -6.13 2.00 -17.68
N VAL A 166 -6.76 2.20 -16.50
CA VAL A 166 -8.18 1.96 -16.28
C VAL A 166 -8.92 3.28 -16.41
N GLY A 167 -9.87 3.33 -17.29
CA GLY A 167 -10.67 4.54 -17.51
C GLY A 167 -11.67 4.77 -16.38
N LYS A 168 -12.17 6.00 -16.26
CA LYS A 168 -13.23 6.37 -15.33
C LYS A 168 -14.51 5.53 -15.47
N ASN A 169 -14.74 4.93 -16.64
CA ASN A 169 -15.87 4.03 -16.91
C ASN A 169 -15.68 2.59 -16.38
N GLY A 170 -14.55 2.29 -15.74
CA GLY A 170 -14.27 0.97 -15.19
C GLY A 170 -13.61 -0.01 -16.15
N ASN A 171 -13.33 0.36 -17.39
CA ASN A 171 -12.72 -0.53 -18.39
C ASN A 171 -11.24 -0.24 -18.56
N ILE A 172 -10.47 -1.27 -18.91
CA ILE A 172 -9.08 -1.11 -19.35
C ILE A 172 -9.09 -0.37 -20.69
N GLN A 173 -8.51 0.80 -20.72
CA GLN A 173 -8.37 1.63 -21.95
C GLN A 173 -7.10 1.29 -22.70
N ALA A 174 -6.02 0.99 -22.00
CA ALA A 174 -4.74 0.66 -22.58
C ALA A 174 -3.92 -0.25 -21.68
N ALA A 175 -3.05 -1.06 -22.29
CA ALA A 175 -2.02 -1.84 -21.63
C ALA A 175 -0.76 -1.76 -22.50
N HIS A 176 0.17 -0.89 -22.12
CA HIS A 176 1.40 -0.63 -22.90
C HIS A 176 2.51 -1.54 -22.40
N PRO A 177 3.05 -2.43 -23.24
CA PRO A 177 4.13 -3.33 -22.85
C PRO A 177 5.45 -2.57 -22.73
N ILE A 178 6.23 -2.95 -21.71
CA ILE A 178 7.56 -2.41 -21.42
C ILE A 178 8.50 -3.58 -21.18
N ASP A 179 9.56 -3.66 -21.97
CA ASP A 179 10.58 -4.69 -21.83
C ASP A 179 11.60 -4.29 -20.77
N LEU A 180 11.84 -5.18 -19.81
CA LEU A 180 12.86 -5.01 -18.77
C LEU A 180 13.96 -6.05 -18.92
N PRO A 181 15.22 -5.72 -18.54
CA PRO A 181 16.35 -6.65 -18.66
C PRO A 181 16.28 -7.81 -17.67
N SER A 182 15.55 -7.65 -16.59
CA SER A 182 15.38 -8.66 -15.54
C SER A 182 13.98 -8.61 -14.93
N LYS A 183 13.57 -9.72 -14.32
CA LYS A 183 12.29 -9.80 -13.59
C LYS A 183 12.45 -9.17 -12.21
N THR A 184 12.36 -7.87 -12.14
CA THR A 184 12.33 -7.15 -10.87
C THR A 184 10.96 -7.26 -10.20
N MET A 185 10.94 -7.16 -8.88
CA MET A 185 9.71 -7.02 -8.11
C MET A 185 9.22 -5.58 -8.23
N LEU A 186 8.28 -5.33 -9.13
CA LEU A 186 7.67 -4.02 -9.37
C LEU A 186 6.46 -3.83 -8.46
N HIS A 187 6.73 -3.63 -7.18
CA HIS A 187 5.68 -3.57 -6.16
C HIS A 187 4.76 -2.36 -6.32
N ASP A 188 5.33 -1.21 -6.59
CA ASP A 188 4.62 0.07 -6.77
C ASP A 188 5.07 0.79 -8.04
N CYS A 189 4.46 1.91 -8.33
CA CYS A 189 4.80 2.85 -9.39
C CYS A 189 4.49 4.27 -8.92
N ALA A 190 4.85 5.26 -9.73
CA ALA A 190 4.42 6.64 -9.51
C ALA A 190 4.03 7.29 -10.84
N ILE A 191 3.16 8.27 -10.76
CA ILE A 191 2.83 9.15 -11.91
C ILE A 191 3.20 10.58 -11.58
N THR A 192 3.41 11.37 -12.63
CA THR A 192 3.36 12.83 -12.59
C THR A 192 2.28 13.30 -13.55
N GLU A 193 2.15 14.59 -13.76
CA GLU A 193 1.20 15.11 -14.77
C GLU A 193 1.46 14.50 -16.16
N ASN A 194 2.73 14.35 -16.57
CA ASN A 194 3.10 13.90 -17.90
C ASN A 194 3.74 12.51 -17.96
N TYR A 195 4.25 11.96 -16.85
CA TYR A 195 5.08 10.77 -16.88
C TYR A 195 4.57 9.65 -15.97
N MET A 196 4.91 8.42 -16.35
CA MET A 196 4.84 7.20 -15.54
C MET A 196 6.24 6.78 -15.15
N LEU A 197 6.45 6.46 -13.87
CA LEU A 197 7.73 6.03 -13.33
C LEU A 197 7.77 4.51 -13.16
N ILE A 198 8.83 3.89 -13.66
CA ILE A 198 9.11 2.46 -13.62
C ILE A 198 10.23 2.21 -12.62
N LEU A 199 9.96 1.42 -11.61
CA LEU A 199 10.85 1.22 -10.47
C LEU A 199 11.66 -0.08 -10.63
N ASP A 200 12.70 -0.07 -11.47
CA ASP A 200 13.56 -1.23 -11.75
C ASP A 200 14.65 -1.35 -10.66
N LEU A 201 14.27 -1.88 -9.50
CA LEU A 201 15.06 -1.87 -8.27
C LEU A 201 15.79 -3.21 -8.01
N SER A 202 16.61 -3.23 -6.94
CA SER A 202 17.58 -4.31 -6.66
C SER A 202 16.98 -5.66 -6.22
N VAL A 203 15.67 -5.80 -6.06
CA VAL A 203 15.03 -7.08 -5.73
C VAL A 203 14.51 -7.75 -6.99
N THR A 204 15.05 -8.92 -7.32
CA THR A 204 14.76 -9.64 -8.56
C THR A 204 14.29 -11.06 -8.31
N PHE A 205 13.65 -11.66 -9.32
CA PHE A 205 13.18 -13.03 -9.27
C PHE A 205 14.31 -14.04 -9.14
N SER A 206 14.17 -15.00 -8.23
CA SER A 206 15.15 -16.05 -7.93
C SER A 206 14.58 -17.46 -8.17
N LEU A 207 15.01 -18.10 -9.24
CA LEU A 207 14.66 -19.50 -9.54
C LEU A 207 15.06 -20.47 -8.42
N SER A 208 16.19 -20.23 -7.75
CA SER A 208 16.65 -21.09 -6.65
C SER A 208 15.74 -21.02 -5.43
N LYS A 209 15.26 -19.82 -5.07
CA LYS A 209 14.27 -19.66 -4.00
C LYS A 209 12.94 -20.32 -4.38
N LEU A 210 12.45 -20.13 -5.60
CA LEU A 210 11.25 -20.80 -6.09
C LEU A 210 11.37 -22.33 -6.01
N ALA A 211 12.46 -22.91 -6.52
CA ALA A 211 12.70 -24.35 -6.53
C ALA A 211 12.75 -24.94 -5.11
N THR A 212 13.15 -24.16 -4.11
CA THR A 212 13.20 -24.57 -2.72
C THR A 212 11.91 -24.24 -1.95
N GLY A 213 10.92 -23.61 -2.61
CA GLY A 213 9.61 -23.27 -2.04
C GLY A 213 9.61 -22.11 -1.06
N TYR A 214 10.60 -21.21 -1.16
CA TYR A 214 10.61 -19.92 -0.49
C TYR A 214 9.98 -18.84 -1.38
N PHE A 215 9.74 -17.68 -0.81
CA PHE A 215 9.32 -16.49 -1.55
C PHE A 215 10.35 -16.19 -2.65
N PRO A 216 9.93 -16.06 -3.92
CA PRO A 216 10.82 -16.22 -5.06
C PRO A 216 11.51 -14.93 -5.49
N PHE A 217 11.73 -14.00 -4.59
CA PHE A 217 12.48 -12.77 -4.81
C PHE A 217 13.69 -12.69 -3.88
N ALA A 218 14.76 -12.05 -4.35
CA ALA A 218 16.00 -11.88 -3.62
C ALA A 218 16.69 -10.58 -4.02
N TRP A 219 17.51 -10.06 -3.12
CA TRP A 219 18.45 -8.99 -3.44
C TRP A 219 19.45 -9.45 -4.50
N ASP A 220 19.55 -8.69 -5.58
CA ASP A 220 20.52 -8.92 -6.65
C ASP A 220 21.60 -7.82 -6.64
N LYS A 221 22.81 -8.17 -6.16
CA LYS A 221 23.97 -7.27 -6.07
C LYS A 221 24.52 -6.84 -7.42
N LYS A 222 24.10 -7.50 -8.51
CA LYS A 222 24.58 -7.22 -9.88
C LYS A 222 23.56 -6.42 -10.68
N HIS A 223 22.34 -6.29 -10.16
CA HIS A 223 21.30 -5.54 -10.84
C HIS A 223 21.60 -4.04 -10.81
N VAL A 224 21.47 -3.39 -11.95
CA VAL A 224 21.58 -1.94 -12.05
C VAL A 224 20.26 -1.33 -11.60
N THR A 225 20.27 -0.71 -10.44
CA THR A 225 19.11 -0.08 -9.86
C THR A 225 18.81 1.24 -10.55
N ARG A 226 17.60 1.42 -11.05
CA ARG A 226 17.26 2.60 -11.86
C ARG A 226 15.78 2.91 -11.83
N ILE A 227 15.45 4.17 -12.14
CA ILE A 227 14.09 4.66 -12.32
C ILE A 227 13.94 4.99 -13.82
N GLY A 228 12.92 4.38 -14.44
CA GLY A 228 12.53 4.70 -15.81
C GLY A 228 11.44 5.76 -15.81
N VAL A 229 11.56 6.71 -16.73
CA VAL A 229 10.56 7.77 -16.96
C VAL A 229 10.06 7.64 -18.38
N VAL A 230 8.77 7.40 -18.54
CA VAL A 230 8.09 7.26 -19.84
C VAL A 230 6.91 8.22 -19.93
N ASP A 231 6.63 8.76 -21.11
CA ASP A 231 5.43 9.57 -21.35
C ASP A 231 4.18 8.75 -20.99
N ARG A 232 3.41 9.21 -20.02
CA ARG A 232 2.22 8.52 -19.48
C ARG A 232 1.14 8.27 -20.54
N ARG A 233 1.12 9.08 -21.61
CA ARG A 233 0.22 8.94 -22.76
C ARG A 233 0.83 8.14 -23.91
N HIS A 234 2.06 7.66 -23.73
CA HIS A 234 2.81 6.89 -24.72
C HIS A 234 2.87 7.55 -26.12
N ARG A 235 2.93 8.89 -26.14
CA ARG A 235 3.21 9.65 -27.39
C ARG A 235 4.61 9.39 -27.91
N SER A 236 5.50 8.90 -27.00
CA SER A 236 6.83 8.41 -27.31
C SER A 236 7.05 7.11 -26.53
N GLU A 237 7.61 6.10 -27.21
CA GLU A 237 8.00 4.82 -26.59
C GLU A 237 9.36 4.91 -25.87
N THR A 238 10.04 6.05 -25.95
CA THR A 238 11.35 6.22 -25.33
C THR A 238 11.25 6.30 -23.83
N ILE A 239 11.93 5.37 -23.14
CA ILE A 239 12.09 5.40 -21.69
C ILE A 239 13.43 6.05 -21.37
N LYS A 240 13.41 7.11 -20.56
CA LYS A 240 14.62 7.71 -20.01
C LYS A 240 14.95 7.06 -18.69
N TRP A 241 16.09 6.38 -18.61
CA TRP A 241 16.57 5.68 -17.44
C TRP A 241 17.52 6.54 -16.60
N PHE A 242 17.30 6.54 -15.29
CA PHE A 242 18.15 7.19 -14.31
C PHE A 242 18.73 6.15 -13.37
N GLU A 243 20.02 5.90 -13.41
CA GLU A 243 20.67 5.04 -12.44
C GLU A 243 20.70 5.72 -11.06
N ILE A 244 20.40 4.95 -10.03
CA ILE A 244 20.41 5.38 -8.63
C ILE A 244 21.21 4.41 -7.77
N ASN A 245 21.51 4.78 -6.53
CA ASN A 245 22.18 3.88 -5.60
C ASN A 245 21.34 2.60 -5.38
N PRO A 246 21.98 1.41 -5.23
CA PRO A 246 21.27 0.18 -4.93
C PRO A 246 20.35 0.34 -3.73
N CYS A 247 19.08 0.08 -3.93
CA CYS A 247 18.03 0.20 -2.92
C CYS A 247 16.80 -0.60 -3.32
N TYR A 248 15.88 -0.69 -2.39
CA TYR A 248 14.51 -1.07 -2.66
C TYR A 248 13.55 -0.14 -1.92
N PHE A 249 12.37 0.05 -2.43
CA PHE A 249 11.25 0.62 -1.69
C PHE A 249 9.95 -0.07 -2.13
N PHE A 250 9.14 -0.41 -1.13
CA PHE A 250 7.82 -0.96 -1.41
C PHE A 250 6.90 0.16 -1.87
N HIS A 251 6.89 1.28 -1.16
CA HIS A 251 5.90 2.31 -1.37
C HIS A 251 6.55 3.64 -1.77
N THR A 252 6.04 4.18 -2.85
CA THR A 252 6.22 5.60 -3.18
C THR A 252 5.28 6.44 -2.33
N VAL A 253 5.74 7.61 -1.92
CA VAL A 253 4.87 8.63 -1.35
C VAL A 253 4.08 9.29 -2.48
N ASN A 254 4.81 9.87 -3.41
CA ASN A 254 4.27 10.56 -4.58
C ASN A 254 5.39 10.94 -5.55
N ALA A 255 5.01 11.36 -6.75
CA ALA A 255 5.92 12.05 -7.66
C ALA A 255 5.23 13.27 -8.29
N HIS A 256 6.01 14.27 -8.65
CA HIS A 256 5.53 15.45 -9.36
C HIS A 256 6.64 16.06 -10.22
N GLU A 257 6.27 16.98 -11.07
CA GLU A 257 7.21 17.80 -11.85
C GLU A 257 7.42 19.13 -11.12
N ASP A 258 8.69 19.51 -10.89
CA ASP A 258 9.02 20.80 -10.30
C ASP A 258 8.96 21.93 -11.35
N GLU A 259 9.09 23.19 -10.91
CA GLU A 259 9.07 24.37 -11.80
C GLU A 259 10.17 24.36 -12.87
N SER A 260 11.22 23.58 -12.67
CA SER A 260 12.35 23.42 -13.60
C SER A 260 12.14 22.23 -14.56
N GLY A 261 11.01 21.51 -14.45
CA GLY A 261 10.73 20.32 -15.26
C GLY A 261 11.48 19.06 -14.81
N ASN A 262 12.07 19.05 -13.61
CA ASN A 262 12.62 17.83 -13.03
C ASN A 262 11.48 16.98 -12.45
N ILE A 263 11.69 15.64 -12.43
CA ILE A 263 10.84 14.74 -11.68
C ILE A 263 11.32 14.68 -10.23
N VAL A 264 10.45 14.96 -9.29
CA VAL A 264 10.67 14.74 -7.86
C VAL A 264 9.89 13.51 -7.45
N LEU A 265 10.57 12.50 -6.91
CA LEU A 265 9.97 11.27 -6.39
C LEU A 265 10.33 11.11 -4.91
N ASP A 266 9.33 10.95 -4.06
CA ASP A 266 9.49 10.60 -2.65
C ASP A 266 9.06 9.15 -2.42
N ALA A 267 9.85 8.38 -1.66
CA ALA A 267 9.56 6.98 -1.33
C ALA A 267 10.21 6.53 -0.01
N MET A 268 9.76 5.39 0.52
CA MET A 268 10.30 4.74 1.73
C MET A 268 11.46 3.82 1.35
N ARG A 269 12.68 4.33 1.40
CA ARG A 269 13.90 3.66 0.91
C ARG A 269 14.48 2.70 1.93
N TYR A 270 14.65 1.43 1.50
CA TYR A 270 15.43 0.40 2.19
C TYR A 270 16.81 0.25 1.54
N GLU A 271 17.85 0.11 2.35
CA GLU A 271 19.20 -0.17 1.84
C GLU A 271 19.33 -1.60 1.32
N ARG A 272 18.59 -2.54 1.91
CA ARG A 272 18.64 -3.96 1.56
C ARG A 272 17.39 -4.69 1.98
N LEU A 273 16.92 -5.63 1.15
CA LEU A 273 15.80 -6.52 1.43
C LEU A 273 16.02 -7.90 0.79
N PHE A 274 15.55 -8.96 1.47
CA PHE A 274 15.55 -10.35 0.97
C PHE A 274 16.92 -10.89 0.57
N ASP A 275 18.01 -10.34 1.11
CA ASP A 275 19.38 -10.83 0.92
C ASP A 275 19.64 -12.04 1.84
N THR A 276 19.30 -11.93 3.11
CA THR A 276 19.55 -12.95 4.13
C THR A 276 18.29 -13.56 4.74
N ASP A 277 17.21 -12.79 4.88
CA ASP A 277 15.93 -13.29 5.38
C ASP A 277 14.90 -13.44 4.25
N PRO A 278 14.50 -14.69 3.95
CA PRO A 278 13.52 -14.96 2.89
C PRO A 278 12.05 -14.89 3.36
N ASN A 279 11.77 -14.57 4.64
CA ASN A 279 10.43 -14.73 5.22
C ASN A 279 9.64 -13.41 5.32
N GLY A 280 10.31 -12.27 5.20
CA GLY A 280 9.61 -11.00 5.22
C GLY A 280 10.54 -9.79 5.19
N PRO A 281 9.98 -8.57 5.08
CA PRO A 281 10.76 -7.38 4.75
C PRO A 281 11.43 -6.68 5.95
N LEU A 282 11.02 -6.97 7.19
CA LEU A 282 11.33 -6.11 8.34
C LEU A 282 12.44 -6.67 9.23
N THR A 283 13.54 -7.13 8.64
CA THR A 283 14.63 -7.76 9.40
C THR A 283 16.03 -7.27 9.04
N GLU A 284 16.23 -6.67 7.87
CA GLU A 284 17.56 -6.38 7.32
C GLU A 284 17.94 -4.90 7.30
N SER A 285 17.02 -4.02 6.93
CA SER A 285 17.23 -2.58 6.95
C SER A 285 15.93 -1.82 7.25
N SER A 286 16.05 -0.68 7.88
CA SER A 286 14.93 0.20 8.16
C SER A 286 14.62 1.10 6.97
N PRO A 287 13.34 1.37 6.68
CA PRO A 287 12.96 2.29 5.62
C PRO A 287 13.02 3.75 6.09
N PHE A 288 13.43 4.64 5.19
CA PHE A 288 13.50 6.06 5.47
C PHE A 288 12.91 6.87 4.33
N LEU A 289 12.19 7.94 4.68
CA LEU A 289 11.69 8.90 3.70
C LEU A 289 12.84 9.52 2.93
N THR A 290 12.87 9.29 1.62
CA THR A 290 13.95 9.70 0.73
C THR A 290 13.38 10.30 -0.55
N ARG A 291 14.01 11.36 -1.01
CA ARG A 291 13.68 12.09 -2.25
C ARG A 291 14.72 11.85 -3.32
N TRP A 292 14.26 11.53 -4.51
CA TRP A 292 15.05 11.60 -5.74
C TRP A 292 14.59 12.77 -6.59
N THR A 293 15.57 13.48 -7.17
CA THR A 293 15.31 14.50 -8.19
C THR A 293 15.98 14.04 -9.49
N LEU A 294 15.18 13.86 -10.54
CA LEU A 294 15.63 13.34 -11.83
C LEU A 294 15.55 14.49 -12.86
N ASN A 295 16.70 14.90 -13.37
CA ASN A 295 16.76 15.97 -14.36
C ASN A 295 16.56 15.41 -15.77
N LEU A 296 15.40 15.74 -16.37
CA LEU A 296 15.04 15.25 -17.70
C LEU A 296 15.90 15.83 -18.83
N GLU A 297 16.53 16.97 -18.65
CA GLU A 297 17.34 17.62 -19.66
C GLU A 297 18.71 16.94 -19.78
N ASN A 298 19.44 16.84 -18.66
CA ASN A 298 20.83 16.34 -18.67
C ASN A 298 21.01 14.88 -18.25
N GLY A 299 19.94 14.21 -17.76
CA GLY A 299 19.97 12.80 -17.35
C GLY A 299 20.58 12.55 -15.99
N SER A 300 20.84 13.58 -15.18
CA SER A 300 21.36 13.40 -13.83
C SER A 300 20.28 13.05 -12.83
N SER A 301 20.66 12.34 -11.76
CA SER A 301 19.82 12.07 -10.60
C SER A 301 20.52 12.51 -9.32
N SER A 302 19.74 12.94 -8.33
CA SER A 302 20.22 13.15 -6.97
C SER A 302 19.32 12.46 -5.97
N GLU A 303 19.87 12.08 -4.81
CA GLU A 303 19.17 11.41 -3.73
C GLU A 303 19.39 12.15 -2.43
N LYS A 304 18.33 12.37 -1.65
CA LYS A 304 18.37 13.04 -0.34
C LYS A 304 17.42 12.35 0.62
N ARG A 305 17.95 11.86 1.74
CA ARG A 305 17.15 11.44 2.88
C ARG A 305 16.51 12.67 3.53
N LEU A 306 15.19 12.63 3.76
CA LEU A 306 14.43 13.76 4.28
C LEU A 306 14.25 13.71 5.80
N ASP A 307 14.20 12.50 6.41
CA ASP A 307 14.03 12.34 7.85
C ASP A 307 14.81 11.10 8.34
N ASP A 308 15.17 11.12 9.63
CA ASP A 308 15.89 10.03 10.30
C ASP A 308 14.97 9.09 11.11
N ILE A 309 13.68 9.30 11.09
CA ILE A 309 12.69 8.40 11.72
C ILE A 309 12.34 7.29 10.71
N PRO A 310 12.63 6.01 11.03
CA PRO A 310 12.22 4.93 10.15
C PRO A 310 10.69 4.87 10.05
N SER A 311 10.16 4.84 8.83
CA SER A 311 8.72 4.83 8.62
C SER A 311 8.32 4.13 7.32
N GLU A 312 7.07 3.64 7.27
CA GLU A 312 6.48 2.93 6.14
C GLU A 312 4.99 3.25 5.99
N PHE A 313 4.37 2.66 4.97
CA PHE A 313 2.97 2.86 4.63
C PHE A 313 2.59 4.34 4.43
N PRO A 314 3.25 5.03 3.50
CA PRO A 314 2.98 6.44 3.26
C PRO A 314 1.61 6.65 2.61
N ARG A 315 0.91 7.67 3.08
CA ARG A 315 -0.37 8.12 2.52
C ARG A 315 -0.37 9.63 2.39
N ILE A 316 -1.00 10.10 1.33
CA ILE A 316 -1.20 11.52 1.02
C ILE A 316 -2.69 11.81 0.83
N HIS A 317 -3.02 13.06 0.57
CA HIS A 317 -4.37 13.42 0.12
C HIS A 317 -4.71 12.67 -1.18
N PRO A 318 -5.83 11.91 -1.27
CA PRO A 318 -6.10 10.95 -2.35
C PRO A 318 -6.27 11.56 -3.75
N LEU A 319 -6.41 12.87 -3.86
CA LEU A 319 -6.52 13.58 -5.13
C LEU A 319 -5.20 14.21 -5.60
N LEU A 320 -4.09 13.93 -4.92
CA LEU A 320 -2.77 14.54 -5.23
C LEU A 320 -1.77 13.55 -5.84
N ASP A 321 -2.19 12.34 -6.22
CA ASP A 321 -1.32 11.46 -7.01
C ASP A 321 -0.85 12.18 -8.29
N GLY A 322 0.46 12.24 -8.48
CA GLY A 322 1.07 12.89 -9.64
C GLY A 322 1.20 14.42 -9.55
N GLN A 323 0.79 15.02 -8.43
CA GLN A 323 0.88 16.45 -8.18
C GLN A 323 1.73 16.74 -6.94
N PHE A 324 2.18 17.96 -6.77
CA PHE A 324 2.86 18.35 -5.54
C PHE A 324 1.95 18.15 -4.33
N ASN A 325 2.47 17.50 -3.29
CA ASN A 325 1.82 17.40 -1.98
C ASN A 325 2.75 17.96 -0.91
N ARG A 326 2.18 18.63 0.07
CA ARG A 326 2.91 19.17 1.22
C ARG A 326 2.98 18.15 2.35
N TYR A 327 1.89 17.41 2.59
CA TYR A 327 1.79 16.53 3.74
C TYR A 327 1.80 15.06 3.35
N THR A 328 2.47 14.27 4.20
CA THR A 328 2.51 12.80 4.09
C THR A 328 2.33 12.21 5.46
N TYR A 329 1.53 11.15 5.55
CA TYR A 329 1.25 10.44 6.78
C TYR A 329 1.83 9.03 6.67
N THR A 330 2.52 8.57 7.72
CA THR A 330 3.21 7.28 7.72
C THR A 330 3.09 6.59 9.06
N LEU A 331 3.45 5.31 9.07
CA LEU A 331 3.56 4.49 10.26
C LEU A 331 5.04 4.35 10.62
N GLY A 332 5.42 4.74 11.84
CA GLY A 332 6.80 4.58 12.32
C GLY A 332 7.17 3.12 12.51
N VAL A 333 8.38 2.77 12.07
CA VAL A 333 8.95 1.43 12.16
C VAL A 333 9.97 1.40 13.30
N GLY A 334 9.74 0.54 14.28
CA GLY A 334 10.63 0.38 15.44
C GLY A 334 11.96 -0.28 15.10
N PRO A 335 12.80 -0.54 16.14
CA PRO A 335 14.11 -1.14 15.93
C PRO A 335 14.05 -2.56 15.36
N LEU A 336 14.98 -2.87 14.45
CA LEU A 336 15.17 -4.20 13.87
C LEU A 336 15.90 -5.16 14.85
N PRO A 337 15.75 -6.47 14.66
CA PRO A 337 14.76 -7.16 13.85
C PRO A 337 13.40 -7.21 14.55
N HIS A 338 12.33 -7.35 13.79
CA HIS A 338 10.99 -7.47 14.32
C HIS A 338 10.44 -6.19 14.96
N PRO A 339 10.38 -5.13 14.17
CA PRO A 339 9.95 -3.82 14.64
C PRO A 339 8.49 -3.81 15.07
N ASP A 340 8.19 -2.94 15.99
CA ASP A 340 6.83 -2.51 16.29
C ASP A 340 6.38 -1.39 15.31
N PHE A 341 5.11 -1.04 15.42
CA PHE A 341 4.49 0.05 14.68
C PHE A 341 3.87 1.03 15.67
N GLY A 342 4.70 1.53 16.59
CA GLY A 342 4.29 2.31 17.75
C GLY A 342 3.97 3.78 17.49
N ARG A 343 4.10 4.28 16.26
CA ARG A 343 4.04 5.71 15.93
C ARG A 343 3.20 6.00 14.70
N LEU A 344 2.40 7.06 14.76
CA LEU A 344 1.83 7.74 13.60
C LEU A 344 2.66 9.01 13.34
N ILE A 345 3.06 9.26 12.10
CA ILE A 345 3.93 10.37 11.73
C ILE A 345 3.27 11.18 10.63
N LYS A 346 3.26 12.50 10.79
CA LYS A 346 2.91 13.48 9.75
C LYS A 346 4.16 14.23 9.35
N TYR A 347 4.50 14.23 8.08
CA TYR A 347 5.57 15.04 7.50
C TYR A 347 5.03 16.30 6.83
N ASP A 348 5.68 17.43 7.06
CA ASP A 348 5.54 18.65 6.27
C ASP A 348 6.76 18.79 5.35
N LEU A 349 6.59 18.43 4.09
CA LEU A 349 7.67 18.37 3.09
C LEU A 349 8.16 19.77 2.66
N VAL A 350 7.38 20.82 2.93
CA VAL A 350 7.77 22.21 2.66
C VAL A 350 8.71 22.73 3.75
N HIS A 351 8.37 22.47 5.02
CA HIS A 351 9.15 22.94 6.16
C HIS A 351 10.21 21.95 6.64
N ASN A 352 10.30 20.73 6.02
CA ASN A 352 11.17 19.63 6.45
C ASN A 352 11.03 19.36 7.95
N SER A 353 9.81 19.22 8.41
CA SER A 353 9.48 18.91 9.80
C SER A 353 8.54 17.71 9.89
N SER A 354 8.55 17.04 11.04
CA SER A 354 7.64 15.95 11.33
C SER A 354 6.94 16.17 12.67
N GLU A 355 5.71 15.69 12.75
CA GLU A 355 4.90 15.59 13.96
C GLU A 355 4.66 14.11 14.24
N VAL A 356 4.81 13.70 15.49
CA VAL A 356 4.73 12.28 15.89
C VAL A 356 3.68 12.10 16.98
N HIS A 357 2.78 11.14 16.78
CA HIS A 357 1.92 10.60 17.82
C HIS A 357 2.43 9.23 18.25
N GLU A 358 2.76 9.06 19.53
CA GLU A 358 3.15 7.77 20.12
C GLU A 358 1.91 7.03 20.61
N PHE A 359 1.63 5.83 20.08
CA PHE A 359 0.49 5.04 20.54
C PHE A 359 0.66 4.51 21.97
N GLY A 360 1.89 4.32 22.41
CA GLY A 360 2.22 3.79 23.73
C GLY A 360 2.76 2.36 23.70
N ALA A 361 3.24 1.90 24.86
CA ALA A 361 3.88 0.60 24.97
C ALA A 361 2.91 -0.56 24.70
N GLY A 362 3.26 -1.44 23.75
CA GLY A 362 2.43 -2.58 23.36
C GLY A 362 1.19 -2.21 22.52
N ILE A 363 1.13 -0.96 22.07
CA ILE A 363 0.07 -0.48 21.18
C ILE A 363 0.67 -0.23 19.78
N HIS A 364 0.06 -0.79 18.75
CA HIS A 364 0.61 -0.79 17.40
C HIS A 364 -0.42 -0.33 16.37
N GLY A 365 -0.07 0.67 15.57
CA GLY A 365 -0.88 1.15 14.47
C GLY A 365 -0.82 0.26 13.22
N ALA A 366 -1.62 0.60 12.24
CA ALA A 366 -1.59 0.11 10.88
C ALA A 366 -1.52 1.29 9.91
N GLU A 367 -1.51 1.04 8.60
CA GLU A 367 -1.51 2.11 7.59
C GLU A 367 -2.55 3.19 7.91
N PRO A 368 -2.15 4.47 8.04
CA PRO A 368 -3.09 5.57 8.20
C PRO A 368 -3.65 5.96 6.83
N ILE A 369 -4.95 6.12 6.71
CA ILE A 369 -5.54 6.68 5.49
C ILE A 369 -6.06 8.08 5.74
N PHE A 370 -5.86 8.97 4.78
CA PHE A 370 -6.36 10.33 4.84
C PHE A 370 -7.75 10.45 4.19
N ILE A 371 -8.64 11.14 4.87
CA ILE A 371 -10.01 11.42 4.43
C ILE A 371 -10.21 12.93 4.49
N PRO A 372 -10.36 13.63 3.36
CA PRO A 372 -10.56 15.07 3.36
C PRO A 372 -11.91 15.44 3.99
N SER A 373 -11.96 16.55 4.73
CA SER A 373 -13.22 17.16 5.18
C SER A 373 -14.05 17.62 3.99
N GLN A 374 -15.37 17.64 4.13
CA GLN A 374 -16.28 18.07 3.04
C GLN A 374 -16.02 19.51 2.58
N ASN A 375 -15.56 20.38 3.47
CA ASN A 375 -15.26 21.78 3.18
C ASN A 375 -13.80 22.13 3.49
N ALA A 376 -12.87 21.23 3.14
CA ALA A 376 -11.44 21.38 3.40
C ALA A 376 -10.91 22.73 2.92
N LYS A 377 -10.14 23.41 3.77
CA LYS A 377 -9.53 24.73 3.50
C LYS A 377 -8.01 24.63 3.30
N SER A 378 -7.43 23.52 3.66
CA SER A 378 -6.01 23.19 3.48
C SER A 378 -5.86 21.73 3.11
N GLU A 379 -4.70 21.32 2.61
CA GLU A 379 -4.42 19.95 2.21
C GLU A 379 -4.59 18.96 3.36
N ASP A 380 -4.28 19.35 4.58
CA ASP A 380 -4.37 18.53 5.79
C ASP A 380 -5.69 18.71 6.57
N ASP A 381 -6.67 19.44 6.00
CA ASP A 381 -7.99 19.58 6.60
C ASP A 381 -8.83 18.33 6.33
N GLY A 382 -8.82 17.44 7.31
CA GLY A 382 -9.45 16.14 7.22
C GLY A 382 -9.13 15.24 8.41
N TYR A 383 -9.28 13.95 8.17
CA TYR A 383 -9.15 12.93 9.19
C TYR A 383 -8.16 11.83 8.76
N LEU A 384 -7.48 11.24 9.75
CA LEU A 384 -6.77 9.99 9.56
C LEU A 384 -7.54 8.86 10.21
N MET A 385 -7.64 7.72 9.53
CA MET A 385 -8.17 6.48 10.09
C MET A 385 -7.11 5.39 10.05
N THR A 386 -6.98 4.66 11.15
CA THR A 386 -6.07 3.50 11.24
C THR A 386 -6.58 2.48 12.24
N TYR A 387 -6.37 1.17 11.97
CA TYR A 387 -6.53 0.15 13.00
C TYR A 387 -5.37 0.22 13.97
N VAL A 388 -5.68 0.15 15.26
CA VAL A 388 -4.69 0.17 16.34
C VAL A 388 -4.89 -1.07 17.20
N TYR A 389 -3.86 -1.89 17.30
CA TYR A 389 -3.84 -3.13 18.09
C TYR A 389 -3.30 -2.89 19.49
N ASP A 390 -4.01 -3.37 20.48
CA ASP A 390 -3.59 -3.40 21.89
C ASP A 390 -3.21 -4.83 22.29
N GLN A 391 -1.91 -5.05 22.49
CA GLN A 391 -1.36 -6.35 22.86
C GLN A 391 -1.84 -6.83 24.23
N SER A 392 -2.17 -5.92 25.16
CA SER A 392 -2.58 -6.26 26.51
C SER A 392 -3.93 -6.96 26.60
N ILE A 393 -4.82 -6.68 25.66
CA ILE A 393 -6.18 -7.22 25.57
C ILE A 393 -6.42 -8.07 24.33
N ASP A 394 -5.42 -8.20 23.46
CA ASP A 394 -5.48 -8.90 22.16
C ASP A 394 -6.69 -8.47 21.30
N LYS A 395 -6.90 -7.17 21.20
CA LYS A 395 -7.98 -6.56 20.40
C LYS A 395 -7.48 -5.34 19.64
N SER A 396 -8.30 -4.89 18.69
CA SER A 396 -8.01 -3.65 17.95
C SER A 396 -9.16 -2.66 18.08
N ASP A 397 -8.81 -1.40 17.85
CA ASP A 397 -9.75 -0.30 17.63
C ASP A 397 -9.59 0.24 16.22
N LEU A 398 -10.62 0.84 15.65
CA LEU A 398 -10.47 1.83 14.60
C LEU A 398 -10.33 3.20 15.26
N GLN A 399 -9.21 3.87 15.09
CA GLN A 399 -8.98 5.21 15.63
C GLN A 399 -9.08 6.26 14.53
N ILE A 400 -9.65 7.40 14.89
CA ILE A 400 -9.85 8.57 14.02
C ILE A 400 -9.13 9.75 14.65
N PHE A 401 -8.31 10.45 13.87
CA PHE A 401 -7.55 11.63 14.29
C PHE A 401 -7.91 12.83 13.41
N HIS A 402 -7.72 14.05 13.92
CA HIS A 402 -7.59 15.21 13.05
C HIS A 402 -6.25 15.17 12.32
N ALA A 403 -6.26 15.23 10.99
CA ALA A 403 -5.03 15.12 10.20
C ALA A 403 -4.14 16.37 10.30
N HIS A 404 -4.72 17.51 10.66
CA HIS A 404 -3.95 18.76 10.85
C HIS A 404 -3.15 18.75 12.18
N ASP A 405 -3.55 17.97 13.21
CA ASP A 405 -2.90 17.89 14.51
C ASP A 405 -3.03 16.47 15.08
N ILE A 406 -2.08 15.61 14.75
CA ILE A 406 -2.07 14.21 15.23
C ILE A 406 -1.57 14.09 16.67
N SER A 407 -0.86 15.11 17.20
CA SER A 407 -0.26 15.08 18.53
C SER A 407 -1.29 15.08 19.66
N THR A 408 -2.48 15.64 19.41
CA THR A 408 -3.60 15.66 20.37
C THR A 408 -4.21 14.28 20.60
N GLY A 409 -3.87 13.29 19.76
CA GLY A 409 -4.41 11.94 19.84
C GLY A 409 -5.74 11.75 19.11
N PRO A 410 -6.34 10.54 19.23
CA PRO A 410 -7.56 10.21 18.51
C PRO A 410 -8.78 10.95 19.08
N ILE A 411 -9.59 11.51 18.18
CA ILE A 411 -10.90 12.13 18.51
C ILE A 411 -11.99 11.09 18.71
N ALA A 412 -11.83 9.91 18.09
CA ALA A 412 -12.74 8.78 18.30
C ALA A 412 -11.98 7.45 18.25
N GLN A 413 -12.43 6.49 19.06
CA GLN A 413 -11.94 5.11 19.09
C GLN A 413 -13.14 4.17 19.03
N ILE A 414 -13.22 3.37 18.00
CA ILE A 414 -14.29 2.37 17.82
C ILE A 414 -13.72 1.02 18.23
N ARG A 415 -14.15 0.50 19.37
CA ARG A 415 -13.69 -0.78 19.94
C ARG A 415 -14.18 -1.95 19.10
N LEU A 416 -13.27 -2.81 18.63
CA LEU A 416 -13.62 -3.97 17.85
C LEU A 416 -13.73 -5.24 18.70
N PRO A 417 -14.59 -6.20 18.31
CA PRO A 417 -14.78 -7.44 19.08
C PRO A 417 -13.56 -8.36 19.09
N GLN A 418 -12.68 -8.22 18.11
CA GLN A 418 -11.43 -8.99 17.95
C GLN A 418 -10.31 -8.10 17.44
N ARG A 419 -9.08 -8.63 17.45
CA ARG A 419 -7.96 -7.97 16.80
C ARG A 419 -8.08 -7.99 15.28
N VAL A 420 -7.50 -6.99 14.64
CA VAL A 420 -7.25 -6.94 13.21
C VAL A 420 -5.76 -7.26 13.01
N PRO A 421 -5.39 -8.39 12.40
CA PRO A 421 -3.98 -8.74 12.20
C PRO A 421 -3.23 -7.66 11.43
N PHE A 422 -1.92 -7.57 11.62
CA PHE A 422 -1.11 -6.75 10.72
C PHE A 422 -1.32 -7.22 9.29
N GLY A 423 -1.61 -6.26 8.43
CA GLY A 423 -1.92 -6.49 7.02
C GLY A 423 -1.32 -5.38 6.19
N PHE A 424 -1.92 -5.12 5.04
CA PHE A 424 -1.36 -4.17 4.10
C PHE A 424 -2.27 -2.94 3.98
N HIS A 425 -2.93 -2.74 2.85
CA HIS A 425 -3.52 -1.48 2.50
C HIS A 425 -5.03 -1.42 2.69
N GLY A 426 -5.49 -0.25 3.07
CA GLY A 426 -6.91 0.06 3.20
C GLY A 426 -7.30 1.32 2.43
N ASN A 427 -8.61 1.56 2.38
CA ASN A 427 -9.18 2.79 1.88
C ASN A 427 -10.50 3.11 2.57
N TRP A 428 -10.91 4.37 2.42
CA TRP A 428 -12.24 4.85 2.75
C TRP A 428 -13.11 4.93 1.51
N PHE A 429 -14.31 4.37 1.58
CA PHE A 429 -15.29 4.38 0.50
C PHE A 429 -16.53 5.15 0.99
N ALA A 430 -16.60 6.41 0.63
CA ALA A 430 -17.73 7.26 0.96
C ALA A 430 -19.07 6.73 0.37
N THR A 431 -20.20 7.07 1.00
CA THR A 431 -21.56 6.71 0.52
C THR A 431 -22.15 7.76 -0.37
#